data_05490d6221bed840c3c5dc846f1e0c92
#
_entry.id   05490d6221bed840c3c5dc846f1e0c92
#
_cell.length_a   1.000
_cell.length_b   1.000
_cell.length_c   1.000
_cell.angle_alpha   90.00
_cell.angle_beta   90.00
_cell.angle_gamma   90.00
#
_symmetry.space_group_name_H-M   'P 1'
#
loop_
_entity.id
_entity.type
_entity.pdbx_description
1 polymer ?
#
loop_
_entity_poly.entity_id
_entity_poly.type
_entity_poly.pdbx_seq_one_letter_code
_entity_poly.pdbx_strand_id
1 'polypeptide(L)'
;MLTDSFDPRTPAKINPAPSPDALPVDACILTFSRKIADYVLAAYPCRQIGWSRSACGDTPIYCLDRAGKRFAFFLSYIGAPACTAMIEETRAVFQTEKYVLFGGAGCLDKEIARGKVMVPTAAYRDEGASYHYAPAADYIDLPGAR
;
A
#
# COMPACT_ATOMS: atom_id res chain seq x y z
N MET A 1 26.94 -0.67 -0.79
CA MET A 1 26.17 -0.47 0.48
C MET A 1 24.70 -0.59 0.16
N LEU A 2 23.81 -0.66 1.15
CA LEU A 2 22.34 -0.74 0.90
C LEU A 2 21.84 0.43 0.03
N THR A 3 22.40 1.62 0.25
CA THR A 3 22.10 2.83 -0.51
C THR A 3 22.47 2.75 -2.00
N ASP A 4 23.28 1.77 -2.39
CA ASP A 4 23.75 1.59 -3.78
C ASP A 4 22.97 0.45 -4.49
N SER A 5 21.93 -0.08 -3.86
CA SER A 5 21.21 -1.26 -4.36
C SER A 5 20.14 -0.93 -5.41
N PHE A 6 19.84 0.34 -5.65
CA PHE A 6 18.87 0.73 -6.67
C PHE A 6 19.38 0.45 -8.08
N ASP A 7 18.70 -0.46 -8.77
CA ASP A 7 18.95 -0.76 -10.17
C ASP A 7 17.62 -0.76 -10.95
N PRO A 8 17.31 0.32 -11.67
CA PRO A 8 16.05 0.42 -12.42
C PRO A 8 16.03 -0.37 -13.73
N ARG A 9 17.14 -1.01 -14.11
CA ARG A 9 17.29 -1.64 -15.44
C ARG A 9 17.27 -3.16 -15.39
N THR A 10 17.81 -3.77 -14.34
CA THR A 10 17.87 -5.23 -14.23
C THR A 10 16.56 -5.77 -13.68
N PRO A 11 15.84 -6.62 -14.42
CA PRO A 11 14.62 -7.25 -13.91
C PRO A 11 14.92 -8.08 -12.65
N ALA A 12 14.01 -8.07 -11.68
CA ALA A 12 14.09 -8.99 -10.55
C ALA A 12 13.97 -10.44 -11.03
N LYS A 13 14.65 -11.38 -10.35
CA LYS A 13 14.55 -12.81 -10.69
C LYS A 13 13.17 -13.40 -10.40
N ILE A 14 12.49 -12.84 -9.41
CA ILE A 14 11.13 -13.23 -9.04
C ILE A 14 10.26 -11.97 -9.18
N ASN A 15 9.29 -12.05 -10.07
CA ASN A 15 8.29 -11.01 -10.25
C ASN A 15 6.92 -11.61 -10.05
N PRO A 16 5.99 -10.90 -9.40
CA PRO A 16 4.60 -11.33 -9.34
C PRO A 16 4.06 -11.50 -10.76
N ALA A 17 3.53 -12.68 -11.06
CA ALA A 17 2.92 -12.92 -12.35
C ALA A 17 1.53 -12.29 -12.42
N PRO A 18 1.13 -11.72 -13.57
CA PRO A 18 -0.27 -11.36 -13.78
C PRO A 18 -1.17 -12.57 -13.56
N SER A 19 -2.19 -12.44 -12.75
CA SER A 19 -3.16 -13.50 -12.57
C SER A 19 -4.04 -13.63 -13.82
N PRO A 20 -4.35 -14.86 -14.29
CA PRO A 20 -5.36 -15.06 -15.32
C PRO A 20 -6.75 -14.57 -14.88
N ASP A 21 -6.98 -14.51 -13.55
CA ASP A 21 -8.19 -13.98 -12.93
C ASP A 21 -8.03 -12.50 -12.52
N ALA A 22 -7.23 -11.76 -13.27
CA ALA A 22 -7.01 -10.34 -12.99
C ALA A 22 -8.34 -9.58 -12.90
N LEU A 23 -8.49 -8.82 -11.81
CA LEU A 23 -9.66 -7.98 -11.58
C LEU A 23 -9.21 -6.51 -11.55
N PRO A 24 -9.25 -5.80 -12.69
CA PRO A 24 -8.87 -4.39 -12.71
C PRO A 24 -9.69 -3.56 -11.74
N VAL A 25 -9.01 -2.71 -10.98
CA VAL A 25 -9.63 -1.76 -10.06
C VAL A 25 -9.11 -0.35 -10.32
N ASP A 26 -9.91 0.66 -9.93
CA ASP A 26 -9.51 2.07 -10.08
C ASP A 26 -8.40 2.47 -9.11
N ALA A 27 -8.39 1.90 -7.91
CA ALA A 27 -7.34 2.05 -6.93
C ALA A 27 -7.37 0.95 -5.87
N CYS A 28 -6.22 0.72 -5.22
CA CYS A 28 -6.11 -0.07 -4.01
C CYS A 28 -6.10 0.83 -2.78
N ILE A 29 -6.90 0.51 -1.79
CA ILE A 29 -6.94 1.19 -0.49
C ILE A 29 -6.45 0.20 0.57
N LEU A 30 -5.44 0.58 1.33
CA LEU A 30 -4.90 -0.27 2.38
C LEU A 30 -4.74 0.48 3.70
N THR A 31 -4.86 -0.26 4.78
CA THR A 31 -4.70 0.26 6.15
C THR A 31 -3.86 -0.69 6.99
N PHE A 32 -3.18 -0.15 8.00
CA PHE A 32 -2.49 -0.95 9.03
C PHE A 32 -3.34 -1.19 10.27
N SER A 33 -4.55 -0.64 10.30
CA SER A 33 -5.44 -0.70 11.47
C SER A 33 -6.55 -1.71 11.28
N ARG A 34 -6.52 -2.79 12.08
CA ARG A 34 -7.64 -3.76 12.14
C ARG A 34 -8.97 -3.07 12.43
N LYS A 35 -8.98 -2.12 13.38
CA LYS A 35 -10.19 -1.37 13.73
C LYS A 35 -10.78 -0.60 12.55
N ILE A 36 -9.93 0.00 11.71
CA ILE A 36 -10.38 0.68 10.49
C ILE A 36 -10.90 -0.35 9.47
N ALA A 37 -10.20 -1.46 9.29
CA ALA A 37 -10.65 -2.51 8.39
C ALA A 37 -12.02 -3.05 8.78
N ASP A 38 -12.22 -3.38 10.05
CA ASP A 38 -13.50 -3.89 10.57
C ASP A 38 -14.62 -2.85 10.39
N TYR A 39 -14.33 -1.57 10.63
CA TYR A 39 -15.29 -0.49 10.39
C TYR A 39 -15.71 -0.40 8.91
N VAL A 40 -14.75 -0.43 7.98
CA VAL A 40 -15.04 -0.37 6.55
C VAL A 40 -15.90 -1.54 6.11
N LEU A 41 -15.57 -2.76 6.55
CA LEU A 41 -16.33 -3.96 6.22
C LEU A 41 -17.76 -3.97 6.78
N ALA A 42 -17.97 -3.32 7.94
CA ALA A 42 -19.29 -3.17 8.52
C ALA A 42 -20.12 -2.04 7.88
N ALA A 43 -19.45 -0.95 7.46
CA ALA A 43 -20.12 0.26 6.98
C ALA A 43 -20.43 0.23 5.46
N TYR A 44 -19.72 -0.58 4.69
CA TYR A 44 -19.84 -0.60 3.22
C TYR A 44 -20.09 -2.03 2.71
N PRO A 45 -20.91 -2.18 1.66
CA PRO A 45 -21.05 -3.45 0.95
C PRO A 45 -19.70 -3.86 0.34
N CYS A 46 -19.06 -4.86 0.92
CA CYS A 46 -17.80 -5.40 0.46
C CYS A 46 -17.97 -6.89 0.13
N ARG A 47 -17.35 -7.35 -0.96
CA ARG A 47 -17.23 -8.77 -1.25
C ARG A 47 -15.78 -9.20 -1.23
N GLN A 48 -15.46 -10.32 -0.63
CA GLN A 48 -14.13 -10.88 -0.70
C GLN A 48 -13.83 -11.35 -2.12
N ILE A 49 -12.66 -10.97 -2.64
CA ILE A 49 -12.23 -11.28 -4.02
C ILE A 49 -10.96 -12.11 -4.08
N GLY A 50 -10.27 -12.29 -2.96
CA GLY A 50 -9.04 -13.07 -2.92
C GLY A 50 -8.35 -12.99 -1.58
N TRP A 51 -7.10 -13.44 -1.59
CA TRP A 51 -6.20 -13.47 -0.44
C TRP A 51 -4.80 -13.07 -0.89
N SER A 52 -4.12 -12.23 -0.10
CA SER A 52 -2.67 -12.17 -0.12
C SER A 52 -2.14 -13.20 0.86
N ARG A 53 -1.32 -14.12 0.37
CA ARG A 53 -0.78 -15.24 1.14
C ARG A 53 0.71 -15.05 1.40
N SER A 54 1.09 -15.09 2.65
CA SER A 54 2.49 -14.92 3.03
C SER A 54 2.86 -15.77 4.24
N ALA A 55 4.15 -15.85 4.53
CA ALA A 55 4.64 -16.47 5.76
C ALA A 55 4.14 -15.74 7.04
N CYS A 56 3.69 -14.50 6.92
CA CYS A 56 3.09 -13.73 8.02
C CYS A 56 1.58 -14.04 8.23
N GLY A 57 1.03 -14.93 7.41
CA GLY A 57 -0.38 -15.32 7.41
C GLY A 57 -1.12 -14.84 6.17
N ASP A 58 -2.38 -15.23 6.08
CA ASP A 58 -3.26 -14.89 4.97
C ASP A 58 -4.06 -13.63 5.29
N THR A 59 -4.09 -12.69 4.35
CA THR A 59 -4.89 -11.48 4.46
C THR A 59 -5.97 -11.48 3.38
N PRO A 60 -7.27 -11.42 3.75
CA PRO A 60 -8.34 -11.32 2.78
C PRO A 60 -8.32 -9.97 2.07
N ILE A 61 -8.60 -9.99 0.78
CA ILE A 61 -8.75 -8.81 -0.05
C ILE A 61 -10.21 -8.67 -0.43
N TYR A 62 -10.74 -7.48 -0.27
CA TYR A 62 -12.13 -7.15 -0.52
C TYR A 62 -12.26 -6.19 -1.70
N CYS A 63 -13.36 -6.28 -2.40
CA CYS A 63 -13.77 -5.32 -3.41
C CYS A 63 -14.95 -4.51 -2.88
N LEU A 64 -14.89 -3.21 -3.08
CA LEU A 64 -16.02 -2.31 -2.86
C LEU A 64 -16.23 -1.44 -4.09
N ASP A 65 -17.48 -1.28 -4.49
CA ASP A 65 -17.87 -0.38 -5.58
C ASP A 65 -18.51 0.88 -4.99
N ARG A 66 -18.02 2.07 -5.36
CA ARG A 66 -18.53 3.35 -4.88
C ARG A 66 -18.39 4.44 -5.94
N ALA A 67 -19.45 5.21 -6.15
CA ALA A 67 -19.48 6.32 -7.11
C ALA A 67 -19.01 5.91 -8.52
N GLY A 68 -19.41 4.74 -8.98
CA GLY A 68 -19.06 4.21 -10.29
C GLY A 68 -17.59 3.74 -10.42
N LYS A 69 -16.85 3.68 -9.30
CA LYS A 69 -15.47 3.20 -9.24
C LYS A 69 -15.37 1.94 -8.41
N ARG A 70 -14.41 1.11 -8.77
CA ARG A 70 -14.08 -0.13 -8.07
C ARG A 70 -12.78 0.01 -7.31
N PHE A 71 -12.79 -0.40 -6.04
CA PHE A 71 -11.63 -0.35 -5.16
C PHE A 71 -11.33 -1.75 -4.60
N ALA A 72 -10.05 -2.13 -4.59
CA ALA A 72 -9.60 -3.21 -3.73
C ALA A 72 -9.28 -2.63 -2.35
N PHE A 73 -9.68 -3.34 -1.30
CA PHE A 73 -9.44 -2.94 0.08
C PHE A 73 -8.87 -4.10 0.90
N PHE A 74 -7.82 -3.84 1.65
CA PHE A 74 -7.19 -4.85 2.50
C PHE A 74 -6.42 -4.26 3.68
N LEU A 75 -6.23 -5.09 4.71
CA LEU A 75 -5.34 -4.82 5.82
C LEU A 75 -3.91 -5.17 5.39
N SER A 76 -2.99 -4.21 5.45
CA SER A 76 -1.58 -4.45 5.14
C SER A 76 -0.81 -4.96 6.34
N TYR A 77 0.27 -5.68 6.08
CA TYR A 77 1.27 -5.98 7.10
C TYR A 77 2.03 -4.71 7.48
N ILE A 78 2.48 -4.65 8.74
CA ILE A 78 3.27 -3.54 9.26
C ILE A 78 4.74 -3.70 8.85
N GLY A 79 5.36 -2.60 8.44
CA GLY A 79 6.75 -2.53 8.02
C GLY A 79 6.91 -2.40 6.52
N ALA A 80 7.87 -1.58 6.09
CA ALA A 80 8.08 -1.25 4.68
C ALA A 80 8.30 -2.49 3.80
N PRO A 81 9.15 -3.48 4.14
CA PRO A 81 9.35 -4.66 3.30
C PRO A 81 8.07 -5.48 3.10
N ALA A 82 7.29 -5.69 4.16
CA ALA A 82 6.08 -6.50 4.08
C ALA A 82 4.95 -5.78 3.33
N CYS A 83 4.83 -4.47 3.52
CA CYS A 83 3.86 -3.64 2.81
C CYS A 83 4.21 -3.55 1.31
N THR A 84 5.47 -3.33 0.95
CA THR A 84 5.88 -3.25 -0.46
C THR A 84 5.71 -4.57 -1.19
N ALA A 85 6.03 -5.71 -0.57
CA ALA A 85 5.77 -7.03 -1.15
C ALA A 85 4.28 -7.20 -1.47
N MET A 86 3.39 -6.80 -0.56
CA MET A 86 1.95 -6.87 -0.76
C MET A 86 1.46 -5.93 -1.89
N ILE A 87 2.07 -4.75 -2.02
CA ILE A 87 1.78 -3.81 -3.12
C ILE A 87 2.20 -4.42 -4.46
N GLU A 88 3.38 -5.02 -4.55
CA GLU A 88 3.85 -5.67 -5.78
C GLU A 88 2.92 -6.82 -6.23
N GLU A 89 2.53 -7.68 -5.30
CA GLU A 89 1.59 -8.78 -5.59
C GLU A 89 0.23 -8.25 -6.05
N THR A 90 -0.32 -7.29 -5.33
CA THR A 90 -1.66 -6.74 -5.64
C THR A 90 -1.65 -5.92 -6.92
N ARG A 91 -0.55 -5.25 -7.27
CA ARG A 91 -0.36 -4.54 -8.53
C ARG A 91 -0.51 -5.48 -9.73
N ALA A 92 0.12 -6.65 -9.66
CA ALA A 92 0.04 -7.65 -10.72
C ALA A 92 -1.40 -8.20 -10.92
N VAL A 93 -2.17 -8.33 -9.83
CA VAL A 93 -3.55 -8.85 -9.84
C VAL A 93 -4.56 -7.78 -10.25
N PHE A 94 -4.45 -6.56 -9.71
CA PHE A 94 -5.47 -5.52 -9.87
C PHE A 94 -5.19 -4.53 -10.98
N GLN A 95 -4.02 -4.62 -11.63
CA GLN A 95 -3.64 -3.80 -12.78
C GLN A 95 -3.82 -2.29 -12.53
N THR A 96 -3.51 -1.81 -11.32
CA THR A 96 -3.58 -0.41 -10.94
C THR A 96 -2.25 0.10 -10.37
N GLU A 97 -1.92 1.34 -10.68
CA GLU A 97 -0.78 2.07 -10.12
C GLU A 97 -1.21 3.01 -8.97
N LYS A 98 -2.51 3.01 -8.62
CA LYS A 98 -3.04 3.93 -7.63
C LYS A 98 -3.25 3.23 -6.30
N TYR A 99 -2.50 3.69 -5.30
CA TYR A 99 -2.55 3.17 -3.94
C TYR A 99 -2.82 4.30 -2.95
N VAL A 100 -3.74 4.06 -2.04
CA VAL A 100 -4.05 4.96 -0.93
C VAL A 100 -3.79 4.22 0.38
N LEU A 101 -2.80 4.68 1.12
CA LEU A 101 -2.55 4.25 2.50
C LEU A 101 -3.38 5.14 3.43
N PHE A 102 -4.24 4.55 4.23
CA PHE A 102 -5.10 5.26 5.17
C PHE A 102 -4.99 4.67 6.56
N GLY A 103 -4.74 5.49 7.56
CA GLY A 103 -4.61 5.03 8.94
C GLY A 103 -4.30 6.13 9.93
N GLY A 104 -4.04 5.75 11.16
CA GLY A 104 -3.56 6.64 12.20
C GLY A 104 -2.04 6.71 12.22
N ALA A 105 -1.50 7.86 12.56
CA ALA A 105 -0.07 8.09 12.76
C ALA A 105 0.19 8.76 14.10
N GLY A 106 1.41 8.58 14.62
CA GLY A 106 1.89 9.35 15.78
C GLY A 106 1.97 10.84 15.44
N CYS A 107 1.57 11.68 16.37
CA CYS A 107 1.61 13.12 16.22
C CYS A 107 2.82 13.67 17.01
N LEU A 108 3.85 14.12 16.31
CA LEU A 108 5.04 14.71 16.92
C LEU A 108 4.84 16.18 17.29
N ASP A 109 4.02 16.89 16.53
CA ASP A 109 3.65 18.28 16.79
C ASP A 109 2.12 18.41 16.86
N LYS A 110 1.61 18.51 18.10
CA LYS A 110 0.16 18.56 18.37
C LYS A 110 -0.53 19.82 17.84
N GLU A 111 0.18 20.93 17.72
CA GLU A 111 -0.39 22.21 17.25
C GLU A 111 -0.64 22.13 15.72
N ILE A 112 0.21 21.39 15.02
CA ILE A 112 0.07 21.19 13.58
C ILE A 112 -0.94 20.09 13.24
N ALA A 113 -0.83 18.92 13.88
CA ALA A 113 -1.43 17.70 13.37
C ALA A 113 -2.60 17.16 14.18
N ARG A 114 -2.74 17.53 15.47
CA ARG A 114 -3.75 16.94 16.37
C ARG A 114 -5.17 17.10 15.84
N GLY A 115 -5.85 15.96 15.67
CA GLY A 115 -7.26 15.93 15.24
C GLY A 115 -7.49 16.31 13.78
N LYS A 116 -6.42 16.41 12.98
CA LYS A 116 -6.51 16.74 11.55
C LYS A 116 -6.25 15.50 10.69
N VAL A 117 -6.82 15.50 9.51
CA VAL A 117 -6.41 14.59 8.44
C VAL A 117 -5.17 15.20 7.77
N MET A 118 -4.09 14.44 7.74
CA MET A 118 -2.82 14.87 7.16
C MET A 118 -2.55 14.08 5.88
N VAL A 119 -2.15 14.78 4.83
CA VAL A 119 -1.67 14.18 3.59
C VAL A 119 -0.16 14.47 3.51
N PRO A 120 0.70 13.45 3.70
CA PRO A 120 2.14 13.67 3.63
C PRO A 120 2.57 13.98 2.19
N THR A 121 3.49 14.91 2.02
CA THR A 121 4.06 15.28 0.72
C THR A 121 5.42 14.64 0.47
N ALA A 122 6.09 14.18 1.53
CA ALA A 122 7.35 13.46 1.48
C ALA A 122 7.47 12.47 2.64
N ALA A 123 8.33 11.49 2.50
CA ALA A 123 8.69 10.54 3.54
C ALA A 123 10.19 10.54 3.79
N TYR A 124 10.58 10.57 5.08
CA TYR A 124 11.97 10.32 5.50
C TYR A 124 12.28 8.83 5.40
N ARG A 125 13.42 8.49 4.85
CA ARG A 125 13.80 7.13 4.49
C ARG A 125 14.70 6.51 5.57
N ASP A 126 14.12 6.24 6.72
CA ASP A 126 14.83 5.59 7.84
C ASP A 126 14.49 4.08 7.89
N GLU A 127 14.58 3.42 6.75
CA GLU A 127 14.32 1.99 6.60
C GLU A 127 15.14 1.43 5.41
N GLY A 128 15.08 0.13 5.15
CA GLY A 128 15.91 -0.51 4.11
C GLY A 128 15.23 -0.73 2.76
N ALA A 129 13.91 -0.88 2.73
CA ALA A 129 13.21 -1.35 1.53
C ALA A 129 13.18 -0.30 0.42
N SER A 130 12.99 0.98 0.75
CA SER A 130 12.85 2.04 -0.27
C SER A 130 14.11 2.26 -1.12
N TYR A 131 15.28 1.83 -0.63
CA TYR A 131 16.54 1.91 -1.39
C TYR A 131 16.61 0.93 -2.56
N HIS A 132 15.71 -0.04 -2.64
CA HIS A 132 15.55 -0.90 -3.80
C HIS A 132 14.62 -0.29 -4.87
N TYR A 133 13.87 0.76 -4.52
CA TYR A 133 12.87 1.38 -5.39
C TYR A 133 13.26 2.78 -5.89
N ALA A 134 14.19 3.44 -5.22
CA ALA A 134 14.63 4.79 -5.58
C ALA A 134 16.11 5.02 -5.23
N PRO A 135 16.81 5.93 -5.96
CA PRO A 135 18.17 6.32 -5.63
C PRO A 135 18.32 6.79 -4.18
N ALA A 136 19.55 6.73 -3.65
CA ALA A 136 19.84 7.19 -2.29
C ALA A 136 19.48 8.67 -2.09
N ALA A 137 18.70 8.94 -1.07
CA ALA A 137 18.33 10.27 -0.60
C ALA A 137 17.74 10.14 0.81
N ASP A 138 17.75 11.19 1.59
CA ASP A 138 17.16 11.21 2.93
C ASP A 138 15.62 11.22 2.86
N TYR A 139 15.07 11.87 1.85
CA TYR A 139 13.64 11.98 1.63
C TYR A 139 13.25 11.49 0.24
N ILE A 140 12.01 11.06 0.11
CA ILE A 140 11.35 10.78 -1.16
C ILE A 140 10.04 11.56 -1.22
N ASP A 141 9.82 12.28 -2.32
CA ASP A 141 8.57 13.00 -2.55
C ASP A 141 7.43 12.05 -2.91
N LEU A 142 6.22 12.39 -2.47
CA LEU A 142 4.99 11.68 -2.79
C LEU A 142 4.21 12.47 -3.87
N PRO A 143 4.36 12.14 -5.15
CA PRO A 143 3.86 12.96 -6.25
C PRO A 143 2.33 13.03 -6.34
N GLY A 144 1.62 12.13 -5.69
CA GLY A 144 0.14 12.10 -5.65
C GLY A 144 -0.49 12.93 -4.52
N ALA A 145 0.31 13.63 -3.72
CA ALA A 145 -0.14 14.36 -2.53
C ALA A 145 -0.55 15.83 -2.77
N ARG A 146 -0.66 16.26 -4.03
CA ARG A 146 -1.07 17.63 -4.42
C ARG A 146 -2.44 17.64 -5.06
#